data_8bc08902b62cdac8dca5579cd0dad03d
#
_entry.id   8bc08902b62cdac8dca5579cd0dad03d
#
_cell.length_a   1.000
_cell.length_b   1.000
_cell.length_c   1.000
_cell.angle_alpha   90.00
_cell.angle_beta   90.00
_cell.angle_gamma   90.00
#
_symmetry.space_group_name_H-M   'P 1'
#
loop_
_entity.id
_entity.type
_entity.pdbx_description
1 polymer ?
#
loop_
_entity_poly.entity_id
_entity_poly.type
_entity_poly.pdbx_seq_one_letter_code
_entity_poly.pdbx_strand_id
1 'polypeptide(L)'
;DMTLLANVTEKLEHLLKEYLVVGGMPEVVSAFAETRDFIEARRLQQQIIEAYESDFGKHAPARIVERMRLVWKTLPGQLAKENKKFVYGALRPGARARDFEESLQWLTDYGIVHKVPRVSALKAPLSSYEDLSGFKLFCIDTGILGALSGLSPAIVLNGSAVFTEFKGSLTEQYVAQELLLQDKTPAYWSSTSGNAETDFAIDHAGTALPLEVKA
;
A
#
# COMPACT_ATOMS: atom_id res chain seq x y z
N ASP A 1 -29.22 -4.79 21.22
CA ASP A 1 -28.91 -6.16 21.63
C ASP A 1 -27.43 -6.45 21.33
N MET A 2 -26.65 -6.69 22.40
CA MET A 2 -25.19 -6.90 22.32
C MET A 2 -24.82 -8.12 21.43
N THR A 3 -25.63 -9.14 21.42
CA THR A 3 -25.41 -10.36 20.58
C THR A 3 -25.53 -10.05 19.10
N LEU A 4 -26.47 -9.20 18.70
CA LEU A 4 -26.64 -8.77 17.31
C LEU A 4 -25.43 -7.96 16.83
N LEU A 5 -24.95 -7.04 17.67
CA LEU A 5 -23.76 -6.22 17.37
C LEU A 5 -22.51 -7.09 17.24
N ALA A 6 -22.32 -8.08 18.13
CA ALA A 6 -21.19 -9.00 18.05
C ALA A 6 -21.20 -9.80 16.73
N ASN A 7 -22.33 -10.35 16.34
CA ASN A 7 -22.47 -11.10 15.09
C ASN A 7 -22.21 -10.24 13.83
N VAL A 8 -22.66 -8.98 13.85
CA VAL A 8 -22.41 -8.04 12.75
C VAL A 8 -20.93 -7.70 12.67
N THR A 9 -20.28 -7.44 13.82
CA THR A 9 -18.84 -7.14 13.88
C THR A 9 -18.01 -8.30 13.34
N GLU A 10 -18.27 -9.53 13.79
CA GLU A 10 -17.58 -10.73 13.31
C GLU A 10 -17.72 -10.91 11.78
N LYS A 11 -18.93 -10.69 11.25
CA LYS A 11 -19.18 -10.76 9.80
C LYS A 11 -18.40 -9.68 9.05
N LEU A 12 -18.36 -8.46 9.55
CA LEU A 12 -17.61 -7.36 8.92
C LEU A 12 -16.10 -7.61 8.95
N GLU A 13 -15.57 -8.12 10.06
CA GLU A 13 -14.17 -8.51 10.17
C GLU A 13 -13.80 -9.62 9.18
N HIS A 14 -14.70 -10.61 9.00
CA HIS A 14 -14.48 -11.67 8.02
C HIS A 14 -14.46 -11.12 6.60
N LEU A 15 -15.42 -10.27 6.23
CA LEU A 15 -15.48 -9.63 4.92
C LEU A 15 -14.26 -8.73 4.67
N LEU A 16 -13.77 -8.02 5.69
CA LEU A 16 -12.55 -7.24 5.58
C LEU A 16 -11.34 -8.13 5.30
N LYS A 17 -11.20 -9.26 5.99
CA LYS A 17 -10.13 -10.23 5.72
C LYS A 17 -10.21 -10.80 4.31
N GLU A 18 -11.41 -11.14 3.82
CA GLU A 18 -11.62 -11.55 2.42
C GLU A 18 -11.14 -10.46 1.46
N TYR A 19 -11.54 -9.21 1.71
CA TYR A 19 -11.12 -8.07 0.90
C TYR A 19 -9.59 -7.87 0.91
N LEU A 20 -8.95 -7.97 2.07
CA LEU A 20 -7.47 -7.85 2.16
C LEU A 20 -6.74 -8.93 1.35
N VAL A 21 -7.37 -10.10 1.14
CA VAL A 21 -6.81 -11.18 0.30
C VAL A 21 -7.12 -10.99 -1.17
N VAL A 22 -8.38 -10.70 -1.50
CA VAL A 22 -8.87 -10.61 -2.89
C VAL A 22 -8.49 -9.29 -3.54
N GLY A 23 -8.53 -8.19 -2.77
CA GLY A 23 -8.34 -6.84 -3.28
C GLY A 23 -9.54 -6.34 -4.08
N GLY A 24 -9.30 -5.26 -4.84
CA GLY A 24 -10.28 -4.60 -5.68
C GLY A 24 -10.02 -4.71 -7.18
N MET A 25 -9.06 -5.53 -7.63
CA MET A 25 -8.78 -5.71 -9.06
C MET A 25 -9.98 -6.38 -9.75
N PRO A 26 -10.60 -5.75 -10.80
CA PRO A 26 -11.89 -6.19 -11.33
C PRO A 26 -11.92 -7.65 -11.76
N GLU A 27 -10.88 -8.15 -12.44
CA GLU A 27 -10.78 -9.53 -12.89
C GLU A 27 -10.75 -10.50 -11.70
N VAL A 28 -9.99 -10.17 -10.66
CA VAL A 28 -9.86 -10.99 -9.43
C VAL A 28 -11.19 -11.03 -8.69
N VAL A 29 -11.83 -9.86 -8.53
CA VAL A 29 -13.13 -9.74 -7.84
C VAL A 29 -14.21 -10.52 -8.57
N SER A 30 -14.27 -10.41 -9.92
CA SER A 30 -15.25 -11.15 -10.73
C SER A 30 -15.09 -12.67 -10.58
N ALA A 31 -13.86 -13.17 -10.72
CA ALA A 31 -13.59 -14.60 -10.56
C ALA A 31 -13.89 -15.09 -9.14
N PHE A 32 -13.53 -14.31 -8.12
CA PHE A 32 -13.80 -14.67 -6.73
C PHE A 32 -15.29 -14.64 -6.40
N ALA A 33 -16.06 -13.72 -6.96
CA ALA A 33 -17.51 -13.67 -6.78
C ALA A 33 -18.22 -14.94 -7.29
N GLU A 34 -17.70 -15.52 -8.38
CA GLU A 34 -18.24 -16.74 -8.99
C GLU A 34 -17.77 -18.02 -8.28
N THR A 35 -16.49 -18.09 -7.93
CA THR A 35 -15.86 -19.35 -7.48
C THR A 35 -15.68 -19.44 -5.98
N ARG A 36 -15.58 -18.31 -5.27
CA ARG A 36 -15.15 -18.20 -3.85
C ARG A 36 -13.81 -18.90 -3.58
N ASP A 37 -12.97 -19.01 -4.60
CA ASP A 37 -11.66 -19.68 -4.55
C ASP A 37 -10.53 -18.67 -4.39
N PHE A 38 -9.92 -18.64 -3.21
CA PHE A 38 -8.77 -17.79 -2.91
C PHE A 38 -7.49 -18.20 -3.63
N ILE A 39 -7.35 -19.46 -4.04
CA ILE A 39 -6.19 -19.95 -4.80
C ILE A 39 -6.28 -19.38 -6.21
N GLU A 40 -7.46 -19.42 -6.81
CA GLU A 40 -7.70 -18.84 -8.12
C GLU A 40 -7.52 -17.30 -8.09
N ALA A 41 -8.03 -16.61 -7.07
CA ALA A 41 -7.80 -15.19 -6.88
C ALA A 41 -6.29 -14.87 -6.83
N ARG A 42 -5.50 -15.63 -6.08
CA ARG A 42 -4.05 -15.47 -6.00
C ARG A 42 -3.36 -15.72 -7.34
N ARG A 43 -3.81 -16.73 -8.09
CA ARG A 43 -3.28 -17.03 -9.42
C ARG A 43 -3.48 -15.86 -10.38
N LEU A 44 -4.67 -15.26 -10.39
CA LEU A 44 -4.99 -14.08 -11.21
C LEU A 44 -4.16 -12.87 -10.80
N GLN A 45 -3.98 -12.63 -9.50
CA GLN A 45 -3.12 -11.55 -9.00
C GLN A 45 -1.67 -11.72 -9.47
N GLN A 46 -1.13 -12.95 -9.48
CA GLN A 46 0.21 -13.21 -10.01
C GLN A 46 0.29 -12.91 -11.51
N GLN A 47 -0.72 -13.27 -12.29
CA GLN A 47 -0.79 -12.94 -13.72
C GLN A 47 -0.81 -11.43 -13.96
N ILE A 48 -1.55 -10.67 -13.13
CA ILE A 48 -1.56 -9.20 -13.20
C ILE A 48 -0.16 -8.63 -12.90
N ILE A 49 0.52 -9.15 -11.88
CA ILE A 49 1.89 -8.74 -11.54
C ILE A 49 2.85 -9.01 -12.71
N GLU A 50 2.79 -10.19 -13.31
CA GLU A 50 3.60 -10.56 -14.47
C GLU A 50 3.30 -9.66 -15.69
N ALA A 51 2.03 -9.31 -15.91
CA ALA A 51 1.62 -8.38 -16.93
C ALA A 51 2.24 -6.99 -16.73
N TYR A 52 2.16 -6.43 -15.51
CA TYR A 52 2.82 -5.16 -15.17
C TYR A 52 4.33 -5.21 -15.40
N GLU A 53 5.01 -6.26 -14.93
CA GLU A 53 6.47 -6.42 -15.14
C GLU A 53 6.84 -6.54 -16.64
N SER A 54 5.98 -7.16 -17.43
CA SER A 54 6.13 -7.22 -18.89
C SER A 54 5.98 -5.84 -19.53
N ASP A 55 4.97 -5.09 -19.09
CA ASP A 55 4.66 -3.77 -19.64
C ASP A 55 5.73 -2.73 -19.28
N PHE A 56 6.43 -2.87 -18.15
CA PHE A 56 7.63 -2.06 -17.90
C PHE A 56 8.64 -2.17 -19.03
N GLY A 57 8.86 -3.39 -19.53
CA GLY A 57 9.81 -3.64 -20.62
C GLY A 57 9.36 -3.10 -21.98
N LYS A 58 8.06 -2.97 -22.20
CA LYS A 58 7.49 -2.51 -23.48
C LYS A 58 7.41 -0.98 -23.58
N HIS A 59 7.09 -0.31 -22.46
CA HIS A 59 6.67 1.08 -22.49
C HIS A 59 7.66 2.03 -21.79
N ALA A 60 8.42 1.57 -20.81
CA ALA A 60 9.41 2.40 -20.13
C ALA A 60 10.76 2.41 -20.90
N PRO A 61 11.55 3.51 -20.76
CA PRO A 61 12.91 3.54 -21.27
C PRO A 61 13.74 2.38 -20.70
N ALA A 62 14.45 1.63 -21.55
CA ALA A 62 15.19 0.43 -21.16
C ALA A 62 16.13 0.65 -19.94
N ARG A 63 16.73 1.87 -19.85
CA ARG A 63 17.66 2.23 -18.76
C ARG A 63 17.05 2.27 -17.36
N ILE A 64 15.71 2.36 -17.23
CA ILE A 64 15.01 2.44 -15.92
C ILE A 64 14.24 1.18 -15.56
N VAL A 65 13.99 0.27 -16.50
CA VAL A 65 13.15 -0.93 -16.30
C VAL A 65 13.63 -1.78 -15.12
N GLU A 66 14.94 -2.03 -15.03
CA GLU A 66 15.51 -2.79 -13.91
C GLU A 66 15.26 -2.12 -12.55
N ARG A 67 15.37 -0.78 -12.51
CA ARG A 67 15.11 -0.01 -11.30
C ARG A 67 13.62 0.01 -10.92
N MET A 68 12.73 0.07 -11.91
CA MET A 68 11.28 -0.08 -11.68
C MET A 68 10.97 -1.44 -11.05
N ARG A 69 11.55 -2.53 -11.60
CA ARG A 69 11.39 -3.88 -11.03
C ARG A 69 11.94 -3.98 -9.61
N LEU A 70 13.06 -3.32 -9.30
CA LEU A 70 13.60 -3.28 -7.95
C LEU A 70 12.67 -2.57 -6.98
N VAL A 71 12.14 -1.39 -7.34
CA VAL A 71 11.14 -0.68 -6.52
C VAL A 71 9.92 -1.56 -6.29
N TRP A 72 9.36 -2.12 -7.37
CA TRP A 72 8.17 -2.96 -7.32
C TRP A 72 8.34 -4.19 -6.42
N LYS A 73 9.40 -4.96 -6.59
CA LYS A 73 9.69 -6.17 -5.80
C LYS A 73 9.99 -5.90 -4.33
N THR A 74 10.55 -4.73 -4.01
CA THR A 74 10.89 -4.39 -2.62
C THR A 74 9.76 -3.72 -1.87
N LEU A 75 8.67 -3.36 -2.53
CA LEU A 75 7.54 -2.64 -1.94
C LEU A 75 6.97 -3.32 -0.70
N PRO A 76 6.70 -4.64 -0.67
CA PRO A 76 6.23 -5.30 0.55
C PRO A 76 7.19 -5.15 1.73
N GLY A 77 8.50 -5.33 1.48
CA GLY A 77 9.53 -5.19 2.51
C GLY A 77 9.75 -3.75 2.98
N GLN A 78 9.41 -2.75 2.17
CA GLN A 78 9.40 -1.35 2.58
C GLN A 78 8.23 -1.06 3.54
N LEU A 79 7.04 -1.56 3.21
CA LEU A 79 5.83 -1.39 4.01
C LEU A 79 5.84 -2.21 5.31
N ALA A 80 6.58 -3.31 5.36
CA ALA A 80 6.73 -4.12 6.57
C ALA A 80 7.60 -3.48 7.66
N LYS A 81 8.31 -2.37 7.36
CA LYS A 81 9.13 -1.66 8.35
C LYS A 81 8.25 -0.84 9.30
N GLU A 82 8.75 -0.63 10.51
CA GLU A 82 8.05 0.09 11.57
C GLU A 82 7.58 1.49 11.12
N ASN A 83 8.47 2.29 10.52
CA ASN A 83 8.12 3.65 10.09
C ASN A 83 7.66 3.77 8.63
N LYS A 84 7.67 2.67 7.86
CA LYS A 84 7.22 2.56 6.47
C LYS A 84 7.73 3.65 5.50
N LYS A 85 8.66 4.50 5.94
CA LYS A 85 9.34 5.48 5.10
C LYS A 85 10.12 4.73 4.01
N PHE A 86 10.00 5.18 2.77
CA PHE A 86 10.75 4.62 1.67
C PHE A 86 12.26 4.83 1.84
N VAL A 87 13.02 3.74 1.79
CA VAL A 87 14.48 3.75 2.02
C VAL A 87 15.19 3.24 0.78
N TYR A 88 15.86 4.12 0.05
CA TYR A 88 16.60 3.76 -1.16
C TYR A 88 17.67 2.69 -0.92
N GLY A 89 18.36 2.73 0.20
CA GLY A 89 19.36 1.71 0.58
C GLY A 89 18.81 0.29 0.72
N ALA A 90 17.50 0.13 0.87
CA ALA A 90 16.84 -1.18 0.87
C ALA A 90 16.63 -1.76 -0.53
N LEU A 91 16.73 -0.95 -1.59
CA LEU A 91 16.68 -1.43 -2.96
C LEU A 91 17.97 -2.15 -3.35
N ARG A 92 19.09 -1.52 -3.06
CA ARG A 92 20.45 -2.09 -3.19
C ARG A 92 21.45 -1.25 -2.40
N PRO A 93 22.60 -1.80 -2.01
CA PRO A 93 23.67 -1.04 -1.37
C PRO A 93 24.08 0.18 -2.22
N GLY A 94 24.17 1.35 -1.58
CA GLY A 94 24.57 2.60 -2.24
C GLY A 94 23.53 3.26 -3.14
N ALA A 95 22.28 2.78 -3.17
CA ALA A 95 21.19 3.40 -3.92
C ALA A 95 20.89 4.81 -3.41
N ARG A 96 20.74 5.76 -4.34
CA ARG A 96 20.46 7.18 -4.06
C ARG A 96 19.16 7.60 -4.74
N ALA A 97 18.48 8.61 -4.19
CA ALA A 97 17.23 9.15 -4.73
C ALA A 97 17.32 9.45 -6.23
N ARG A 98 18.35 10.18 -6.66
CA ARG A 98 18.57 10.55 -8.06
C ARG A 98 18.62 9.38 -9.05
N ASP A 99 18.98 8.18 -8.57
CA ASP A 99 19.11 7.00 -9.42
C ASP A 99 17.74 6.35 -9.71
N PHE A 100 16.74 6.64 -8.87
CA PHE A 100 15.41 5.99 -8.89
C PHE A 100 14.26 6.97 -9.15
N GLU A 101 14.51 8.28 -9.18
CA GLU A 101 13.47 9.30 -9.32
C GLU A 101 12.61 9.08 -10.57
N GLU A 102 13.22 8.89 -11.74
CA GLU A 102 12.51 8.61 -12.99
C GLU A 102 11.73 7.30 -12.92
N SER A 103 12.28 6.26 -12.27
CA SER A 103 11.60 4.97 -12.12
C SER A 103 10.39 5.07 -11.19
N LEU A 104 10.49 5.84 -10.10
CA LEU A 104 9.38 6.12 -9.20
C LEU A 104 8.30 6.93 -9.91
N GLN A 105 8.69 7.96 -10.67
CA GLN A 105 7.74 8.76 -11.44
C GLN A 105 6.94 7.88 -12.42
N TRP A 106 7.62 7.02 -13.18
CA TRP A 106 6.95 6.09 -14.09
C TRP A 106 5.96 5.18 -13.37
N LEU A 107 6.35 4.54 -12.26
CA LEU A 107 5.46 3.67 -11.49
C LEU A 107 4.25 4.41 -10.94
N THR A 108 4.44 5.68 -10.54
CA THR A 108 3.35 6.54 -10.06
C THR A 108 2.43 6.96 -11.20
N ASP A 109 2.98 7.37 -12.36
CA ASP A 109 2.20 7.78 -13.53
C ASP A 109 1.40 6.60 -14.12
N TYR A 110 1.92 5.37 -14.03
CA TYR A 110 1.17 4.14 -14.33
C TYR A 110 0.07 3.85 -13.32
N GLY A 111 0.07 4.51 -12.17
CA GLY A 111 -0.92 4.30 -11.11
C GLY A 111 -0.80 2.98 -10.35
N ILE A 112 0.29 2.23 -10.54
CA ILE A 112 0.50 0.95 -9.84
C ILE A 112 1.16 1.11 -8.46
N VAL A 113 1.70 2.28 -8.17
CA VAL A 113 2.12 2.71 -6.83
C VAL A 113 1.63 4.12 -6.54
N HIS A 114 1.40 4.40 -5.27
CA HIS A 114 0.96 5.70 -4.79
C HIS A 114 1.97 6.25 -3.80
N LYS A 115 2.46 7.46 -4.08
CA LYS A 115 3.41 8.16 -3.23
C LYS A 115 2.65 9.04 -2.24
N VAL A 116 2.83 8.81 -0.95
CA VAL A 116 2.29 9.61 0.15
C VAL A 116 3.43 10.44 0.73
N PRO A 117 3.45 11.78 0.49
CA PRO A 117 4.54 12.64 0.91
C PRO A 117 4.54 12.84 2.43
N ARG A 118 5.73 13.09 3.00
CA ARG A 118 5.85 13.62 4.34
C ARG A 118 5.50 15.09 4.36
N VAL A 119 4.88 15.56 5.46
CA VAL A 119 4.70 16.98 5.72
C VAL A 119 5.47 17.41 6.96
N SER A 120 5.98 18.64 6.95
CA SER A 120 6.73 19.24 8.07
C SER A 120 5.81 19.76 9.18
N ALA A 121 4.53 20.02 8.88
CA ALA A 121 3.53 20.47 9.83
C ALA A 121 2.14 19.95 9.45
N LEU A 122 1.32 19.66 10.46
CA LEU A 122 -0.10 19.30 10.30
C LEU A 122 -0.96 20.58 10.21
N LYS A 123 -0.84 21.28 9.07
CA LYS A 123 -1.58 22.52 8.78
C LYS A 123 -2.12 22.47 7.36
N ALA A 124 -3.34 23.00 7.15
CA ALA A 124 -3.94 23.11 5.84
C ALA A 124 -3.44 24.38 5.10
N PRO A 125 -3.21 24.32 3.77
CA PRO A 125 -3.24 23.10 2.96
C PRO A 125 -1.95 22.28 3.18
N LEU A 126 -2.08 20.96 3.33
CA LEU A 126 -0.94 20.06 3.56
C LEU A 126 0.13 20.15 2.48
N SER A 127 -0.27 20.39 1.23
CA SER A 127 0.65 20.55 0.09
C SER A 127 1.68 21.67 0.29
N SER A 128 1.34 22.72 1.06
CA SER A 128 2.28 23.82 1.37
C SER A 128 3.35 23.43 2.38
N TYR A 129 3.23 22.29 3.02
CA TYR A 129 4.14 21.80 4.06
C TYR A 129 4.83 20.51 3.64
N GLU A 130 4.76 20.11 2.38
CA GLU A 130 5.42 18.91 1.89
C GLU A 130 6.94 18.97 2.13
N ASP A 131 7.47 17.87 2.63
CA ASP A 131 8.90 17.65 2.84
C ASP A 131 9.41 16.59 1.86
N LEU A 132 10.09 17.05 0.83
CA LEU A 132 10.62 16.20 -0.24
C LEU A 132 11.67 15.18 0.23
N SER A 133 12.12 15.26 1.50
CA SER A 133 13.10 14.33 2.06
C SER A 133 12.52 12.97 2.45
N GLY A 134 11.19 12.82 2.43
CA GLY A 134 10.54 11.59 2.85
C GLY A 134 9.18 11.36 2.22
N PHE A 135 8.89 10.09 1.96
CA PHE A 135 7.57 9.63 1.51
C PHE A 135 7.37 8.17 1.91
N LYS A 136 6.12 7.74 1.99
CA LYS A 136 5.72 6.34 1.99
C LYS A 136 5.30 5.97 0.56
N LEU A 137 5.44 4.69 0.20
CA LEU A 137 5.03 4.19 -1.13
C LEU A 137 4.07 3.03 -0.93
N PHE A 138 2.85 3.18 -1.42
CA PHE A 138 1.79 2.18 -1.33
C PHE A 138 1.55 1.51 -2.67
N CYS A 139 1.06 0.27 -2.65
CA CYS A 139 0.64 -0.47 -3.83
C CYS A 139 -0.72 0.05 -4.34
N ILE A 140 -1.04 -0.22 -5.60
CA ILE A 140 -2.36 0.07 -6.16
C ILE A 140 -3.48 -0.66 -5.40
N ASP A 141 -3.20 -1.87 -4.90
CA ASP A 141 -4.23 -2.77 -4.36
C ASP A 141 -3.69 -3.68 -3.25
N THR A 142 -4.52 -3.97 -2.24
CA THR A 142 -4.17 -4.82 -1.10
C THR A 142 -3.92 -6.27 -1.50
N GLY A 143 -4.71 -6.82 -2.42
CA GLY A 143 -4.55 -8.17 -2.93
C GLY A 143 -3.27 -8.33 -3.73
N ILE A 144 -2.93 -7.33 -4.56
CA ILE A 144 -1.66 -7.28 -5.29
C ILE A 144 -0.47 -7.19 -4.32
N LEU A 145 -0.55 -6.36 -3.27
CA LEU A 145 0.48 -6.31 -2.23
C LEU A 145 0.66 -7.66 -1.55
N GLY A 146 -0.44 -8.33 -1.20
CA GLY A 146 -0.43 -9.67 -0.62
C GLY A 146 0.21 -10.71 -1.55
N ALA A 147 -0.05 -10.63 -2.86
CA ALA A 147 0.56 -11.50 -3.86
C ALA A 147 2.06 -11.23 -4.03
N LEU A 148 2.49 -9.97 -4.09
CA LEU A 148 3.89 -9.56 -4.15
C LEU A 148 4.69 -10.02 -2.92
N SER A 149 4.06 -10.00 -1.74
CA SER A 149 4.70 -10.45 -0.50
C SER A 149 4.81 -11.98 -0.37
N GLY A 150 4.18 -12.74 -1.27
CA GLY A 150 4.06 -14.20 -1.14
C GLY A 150 3.16 -14.64 0.02
N LEU A 151 2.35 -13.75 0.58
CA LEU A 151 1.47 -14.04 1.71
C LEU A 151 0.35 -14.99 1.27
N SER A 152 0.29 -16.17 1.90
CA SER A 152 -0.79 -17.13 1.61
C SER A 152 -2.15 -16.60 2.07
N PRO A 153 -3.22 -16.76 1.29
CA PRO A 153 -4.58 -16.44 1.71
C PRO A 153 -4.96 -17.04 3.07
N ALA A 154 -4.61 -18.30 3.32
CA ALA A 154 -4.90 -18.98 4.57
C ALA A 154 -4.28 -18.29 5.80
N ILE A 155 -3.11 -17.66 5.64
CA ILE A 155 -2.43 -16.92 6.72
C ILE A 155 -3.27 -15.70 7.14
N VAL A 156 -3.82 -14.97 6.18
CA VAL A 156 -4.64 -13.77 6.43
C VAL A 156 -5.97 -14.16 7.06
N LEU A 157 -6.64 -15.17 6.49
CA LEU A 157 -7.97 -15.59 6.92
C LEU A 157 -7.96 -16.20 8.32
N ASN A 158 -6.94 -17.02 8.64
CA ASN A 158 -6.85 -17.74 9.91
C ASN A 158 -6.15 -16.97 11.03
N GLY A 159 -5.55 -15.80 10.73
CA GLY A 159 -4.94 -14.93 11.75
C GLY A 159 -3.69 -15.53 12.40
N SER A 160 -2.77 -16.10 11.63
CA SER A 160 -1.52 -16.66 12.13
C SER A 160 -0.54 -15.59 12.68
N ALA A 161 0.51 -16.02 13.43
CA ALA A 161 1.56 -15.12 13.92
C ALA A 161 2.23 -14.32 12.79
N VAL A 162 2.45 -14.94 11.62
CA VAL A 162 2.98 -14.27 10.43
C VAL A 162 2.06 -13.17 9.94
N PHE A 163 0.74 -13.39 10.00
CA PHE A 163 -0.22 -12.34 9.66
C PHE A 163 -0.15 -11.17 10.66
N THR A 164 0.05 -11.44 11.95
CA THR A 164 0.15 -10.38 12.96
C THR A 164 1.28 -9.40 12.65
N GLU A 165 2.43 -9.89 12.20
CA GLU A 165 3.55 -9.03 11.78
C GLU A 165 3.22 -8.19 10.52
N PHE A 166 2.47 -8.76 9.58
CA PHE A 166 2.15 -8.10 8.32
C PHE A 166 0.82 -7.32 8.35
N LYS A 167 0.00 -7.53 9.36
CA LYS A 167 -1.36 -6.96 9.50
C LYS A 167 -1.34 -5.44 9.45
N GLY A 168 -0.45 -4.79 10.18
CA GLY A 168 -0.31 -3.33 10.18
C GLY A 168 -0.04 -2.76 8.78
N SER A 169 0.82 -3.44 7.99
CA SER A 169 1.12 -3.03 6.62
C SER A 169 -0.09 -3.13 5.69
N LEU A 170 -0.84 -4.23 5.77
CA LEU A 170 -2.06 -4.43 4.99
C LEU A 170 -3.16 -3.45 5.39
N THR A 171 -3.30 -3.16 6.69
CA THR A 171 -4.32 -2.21 7.16
C THR A 171 -4.01 -0.78 6.71
N GLU A 172 -2.75 -0.34 6.80
CA GLU A 172 -2.37 0.97 6.25
C GLU A 172 -2.48 1.03 4.72
N GLN A 173 -2.10 -0.05 4.02
CA GLN A 173 -2.33 -0.17 2.58
C GLN A 173 -3.80 0.00 2.23
N TYR A 174 -4.70 -0.67 2.96
CA TYR A 174 -6.14 -0.54 2.78
C TYR A 174 -6.62 0.90 3.00
N VAL A 175 -6.19 1.54 4.09
CA VAL A 175 -6.58 2.94 4.38
C VAL A 175 -6.03 3.90 3.31
N ALA A 176 -4.78 3.72 2.85
CA ALA A 176 -4.23 4.52 1.76
C ALA A 176 -5.08 4.41 0.48
N GLN A 177 -5.45 3.18 0.11
CA GLN A 177 -6.29 2.90 -1.04
C GLN A 177 -7.67 3.55 -0.92
N GLU A 178 -8.33 3.42 0.24
CA GLU A 178 -9.64 4.03 0.49
C GLU A 178 -9.61 5.56 0.45
N LEU A 179 -8.55 6.18 0.97
CA LEU A 179 -8.39 7.64 0.90
C LEU A 179 -8.25 8.11 -0.55
N LEU A 180 -7.46 7.42 -1.35
CA LEU A 180 -7.25 7.75 -2.77
C LEU A 180 -8.53 7.55 -3.59
N LEU A 181 -9.30 6.48 -3.33
CA LEU A 181 -10.60 6.25 -3.99
C LEU A 181 -11.64 7.33 -3.68
N GLN A 182 -11.49 8.06 -2.58
CA GLN A 182 -12.34 9.20 -2.20
C GLN A 182 -11.78 10.54 -2.67
N ASP A 183 -10.88 10.55 -3.67
CA ASP A 183 -10.21 11.75 -4.19
C ASP A 183 -9.48 12.56 -3.09
N LYS A 184 -9.01 11.90 -2.03
CA LYS A 184 -8.16 12.52 -1.03
C LYS A 184 -6.70 12.46 -1.45
N THR A 185 -5.95 13.47 -1.08
CA THR A 185 -4.49 13.51 -1.26
C THR A 185 -3.84 13.30 0.11
N PRO A 186 -3.60 12.05 0.53
CA PRO A 186 -3.02 11.79 1.84
C PRO A 186 -1.56 12.22 1.89
N ALA A 187 -1.17 12.76 3.05
CA ALA A 187 0.21 12.95 3.47
C ALA A 187 0.43 12.17 4.78
N TYR A 188 1.65 12.13 5.29
CA TYR A 188 1.92 11.67 6.65
C TYR A 188 2.83 12.68 7.36
N TRP A 189 2.79 12.67 8.69
CA TRP A 189 3.67 13.51 9.48
C TRP A 189 4.52 12.66 10.42
N SER A 190 5.79 13.04 10.57
CA SER A 190 6.66 12.49 11.61
C SER A 190 7.51 13.59 12.23
N SER A 191 7.73 13.51 13.53
CA SER A 191 8.61 14.45 14.25
C SER A 191 10.05 14.35 13.75
N THR A 192 10.82 15.40 13.88
CA THR A 192 12.24 15.43 13.51
C THR A 192 13.07 14.42 14.29
N SER A 193 12.68 14.15 15.54
CA SER A 193 13.31 13.15 16.41
C SER A 193 12.87 11.71 16.12
N GLY A 194 11.85 11.50 15.27
CA GLY A 194 11.29 10.18 14.95
C GLY A 194 10.43 9.57 16.09
N ASN A 195 10.18 10.30 17.19
CA ASN A 195 9.46 9.76 18.34
C ASN A 195 7.94 9.92 18.27
N ALA A 196 7.42 10.59 17.25
CA ALA A 196 6.00 10.76 17.02
C ALA A 196 5.73 10.83 15.50
N GLU A 197 4.71 10.11 15.08
CA GLU A 197 4.21 10.17 13.70
C GLU A 197 2.70 10.01 13.67
N THR A 198 2.08 10.39 12.55
CA THR A 198 0.72 10.02 12.19
C THR A 198 0.79 9.18 10.94
N ASP A 199 -0.03 8.12 10.85
CA ASP A 199 -0.02 7.25 9.68
C ASP A 199 -0.41 8.00 8.42
N PHE A 200 -1.47 8.81 8.53
CA PHE A 200 -1.93 9.70 7.46
C PHE A 200 -2.38 11.06 7.99
N ALA A 201 -2.44 12.02 7.09
CA ALA A 201 -3.11 13.31 7.27
C ALA A 201 -3.81 13.68 5.97
N ILE A 202 -4.99 14.28 6.05
CA ILE A 202 -5.76 14.77 4.91
C ILE A 202 -6.23 16.19 5.16
N ASP A 203 -6.41 16.97 4.09
CA ASP A 203 -7.13 18.24 4.18
C ASP A 203 -8.63 17.98 4.28
N HIS A 204 -9.26 18.50 5.31
CA HIS A 204 -10.70 18.38 5.55
C HIS A 204 -11.26 19.68 6.12
N ALA A 205 -12.26 20.26 5.44
CA ALA A 205 -12.95 21.46 5.87
C ALA A 205 -12.00 22.63 6.30
N GLY A 206 -10.89 22.81 5.55
CA GLY A 206 -9.92 23.88 5.82
C GLY A 206 -8.95 23.61 6.98
N THR A 207 -8.92 22.37 7.49
CA THR A 207 -8.00 21.95 8.53
C THR A 207 -7.26 20.68 8.11
N ALA A 208 -6.06 20.44 8.65
CA ALA A 208 -5.35 19.18 8.50
C ALA A 208 -5.89 18.20 9.55
N LEU A 209 -6.49 17.09 9.10
CA LEU A 209 -7.02 16.02 9.94
C LEU A 209 -6.00 14.88 10.01
N PRO A 210 -5.37 14.62 11.16
CA PRO A 210 -4.50 13.45 11.32
C PRO A 210 -5.35 12.18 11.49
N LEU A 211 -4.85 11.09 10.92
CA LEU A 211 -5.47 9.76 10.98
C LEU A 211 -4.46 8.76 11.52
N GLU A 212 -4.88 7.98 12.49
CA GLU A 212 -4.12 6.88 13.08
C GLU A 212 -4.78 5.56 12.72
N VAL A 213 -4.02 4.62 12.20
CA VAL A 213 -4.49 3.30 11.77
C VAL A 213 -4.17 2.26 12.84
N LYS A 214 -5.19 1.58 13.32
CA LYS A 214 -5.03 0.45 14.26
C LYS A 214 -5.40 -0.85 13.57
N ALA A 215 -4.50 -1.82 13.66
CA ALA A 215 -4.64 -3.14 13.06
C ALA A 215 -5.12 -4.21 14.07
#